data_300dc426e6293f2f3a8bdb5c3931baa0
#
_entry.id   300dc426e6293f2f3a8bdb5c3931baa0
#
_cell.length_a   1.000
_cell.length_b   1.000
_cell.length_c   1.000
_cell.angle_alpha   90.00
_cell.angle_beta   90.00
_cell.angle_gamma   90.00
#
_symmetry.space_group_name_H-M   'P 1'
#
loop_
_entity.id
_entity.type
_entity.pdbx_description
1 polymer ?
#
loop_
_entity_poly.entity_id
_entity_poly.type
_entity_poly.pdbx_seq_one_letter_code
_entity_poly.pdbx_strand_id
1 'polypeptide(L)'
;EDFADRWRGMYQPSMEKVRSGKREWVILDTLHRESLLTLLDEFGCKGVSEERVEHLNRMWHRLRPWSDSVEGLERLKKRFILATLSNGNVALLVNMAKFSCLPWDTVLGSEVSRSFKPMPHTYLTTASMLGLAPEECMMVAAHNSDLQVASGLGFRTAFVCRPEEYGPKQRTDLEAEDDYDLIANDFINLAEQLNC
;
A
#
# COMPACT_ATOMS: atom_id res chain seq x y z
N GLU A 1 13.56 17.68 -0.95
CA GLU A 1 13.82 16.35 -0.36
C GLU A 1 13.31 16.34 1.08
N ASP A 2 13.79 17.18 1.98
CA ASP A 2 13.36 17.21 3.39
C ASP A 2 11.84 17.32 3.59
N PHE A 3 11.13 18.09 2.78
CA PHE A 3 9.68 18.24 2.90
C PHE A 3 8.95 16.93 2.60
N ALA A 4 9.32 16.25 1.52
CA ALA A 4 8.69 14.98 1.11
C ALA A 4 8.98 13.87 2.12
N ASP A 5 10.23 13.79 2.62
CA ASP A 5 10.65 12.83 3.63
C ASP A 5 9.91 13.04 4.96
N ARG A 6 9.77 14.31 5.37
CA ARG A 6 9.01 14.70 6.55
C ARG A 6 7.52 14.32 6.38
N TRP A 7 6.93 14.60 5.21
CA TRP A 7 5.54 14.24 4.94
C TRP A 7 5.33 12.72 5.00
N ARG A 8 6.22 11.95 4.34
CA ARG A 8 6.20 10.49 4.44
C ARG A 8 6.37 10.01 5.89
N GLY A 9 7.24 10.63 6.65
CA GLY A 9 7.47 10.30 8.06
C GLY A 9 6.24 10.47 8.96
N MET A 10 5.28 11.30 8.58
CA MET A 10 4.02 11.49 9.31
C MET A 10 2.98 10.40 9.03
N TYR A 11 3.19 9.55 8.02
CA TYR A 11 2.26 8.51 7.58
C TYR A 11 1.90 7.52 8.69
N GLN A 12 2.88 6.83 9.24
CA GLN A 12 2.65 5.83 10.30
C GLN A 12 2.11 6.44 11.60
N PRO A 13 2.67 7.56 12.12
CA PRO A 13 2.14 8.21 13.32
C PRO A 13 0.68 8.69 13.20
N SER A 14 0.26 9.14 12.00
CA SER A 14 -1.11 9.58 11.79
C SER A 14 -2.11 8.42 11.82
N MET A 15 -1.79 7.30 11.19
CA MET A 15 -2.61 6.08 11.24
C MET A 15 -2.62 5.45 12.63
N GLU A 16 -1.52 5.56 13.40
CA GLU A 16 -1.45 5.02 14.76
C GLU A 16 -2.46 5.67 15.69
N LYS A 17 -2.78 6.94 15.51
CA LYS A 17 -3.84 7.61 16.27
C LYS A 17 -5.21 6.95 16.05
N VAL A 18 -5.47 6.45 14.84
CA VAL A 18 -6.70 5.72 14.50
C VAL A 18 -6.63 4.29 15.04
N ARG A 19 -5.52 3.57 14.80
CA ARG A 19 -5.34 2.17 15.27
C ARG A 19 -5.45 2.05 16.80
N SER A 20 -4.89 3.00 17.52
CA SER A 20 -4.95 3.03 19.00
C SER A 20 -6.28 3.53 19.57
N GLY A 21 -7.26 3.90 18.72
CA GLY A 21 -8.55 4.46 19.16
C GLY A 21 -8.47 5.89 19.71
N LYS A 22 -7.32 6.57 19.60
CA LYS A 22 -7.17 7.98 19.99
C LYS A 22 -7.87 8.92 19.02
N ARG A 23 -8.26 8.43 17.87
CA ARG A 23 -8.98 9.12 16.82
C ARG A 23 -9.98 8.18 16.15
N GLU A 24 -11.15 8.69 15.82
CA GLU A 24 -12.12 7.98 14.99
C GLU A 24 -11.57 7.70 13.59
N TRP A 25 -12.18 6.71 12.93
CA TRP A 25 -11.81 6.33 11.56
C TRP A 25 -11.96 7.52 10.59
N VAL A 26 -10.91 7.72 9.81
CA VAL A 26 -10.89 8.60 8.62
C VAL A 26 -10.07 7.94 7.52
N ILE A 27 -10.34 8.31 6.28
CA ILE A 27 -9.57 7.83 5.13
C ILE A 27 -8.15 8.40 5.11
N LEU A 28 -7.24 7.73 4.42
CA LEU A 28 -5.83 8.11 4.36
C LEU A 28 -5.61 9.50 3.74
N ASP A 29 -6.39 9.88 2.72
CA ASP A 29 -6.30 11.22 2.12
C ASP A 29 -6.53 12.34 3.13
N THR A 30 -7.41 12.13 4.11
CA THR A 30 -7.63 13.08 5.21
C THR A 30 -6.38 13.20 6.09
N LEU A 31 -5.75 12.07 6.44
CA LEU A 31 -4.51 12.06 7.24
C LEU A 31 -3.35 12.71 6.48
N HIS A 32 -3.22 12.43 5.18
CA HIS A 32 -2.22 13.06 4.33
C HIS A 32 -2.40 14.58 4.26
N ARG A 33 -3.65 15.04 4.07
CA ARG A 33 -3.96 16.46 4.00
C ARG A 33 -3.64 17.19 5.31
N GLU A 34 -4.02 16.63 6.45
CA GLU A 34 -3.71 17.20 7.75
C GLU A 34 -2.20 17.28 8.01
N SER A 35 -1.48 16.21 7.66
CA SER A 35 -0.03 16.20 7.73
C SER A 35 0.60 17.24 6.80
N LEU A 36 0.06 17.41 5.59
CA LEU A 36 0.50 18.43 4.65
C LEU A 36 0.32 19.84 5.21
N LEU A 37 -0.84 20.14 5.78
CA LEU A 37 -1.10 21.46 6.39
C LEU A 37 -0.16 21.76 7.55
N THR A 38 0.12 20.76 8.39
CA THR A 38 1.10 20.89 9.48
C THR A 38 2.49 21.22 8.94
N LEU A 39 2.93 20.52 7.89
CA LEU A 39 4.24 20.76 7.28
C LEU A 39 4.33 22.12 6.58
N LEU A 40 3.27 22.55 5.89
CA LEU A 40 3.24 23.87 5.27
C LEU A 40 3.45 24.98 6.30
N ASP A 41 2.88 24.82 7.49
CA ASP A 41 3.09 25.77 8.61
C ASP A 41 4.52 25.66 9.17
N GLU A 42 5.01 24.45 9.46
CA GLU A 42 6.38 24.20 9.93
C GLU A 42 7.45 24.79 8.99
N PHE A 43 7.24 24.70 7.68
CA PHE A 43 8.16 25.23 6.66
C PHE A 43 7.91 26.70 6.31
N GLY A 44 6.99 27.38 7.01
CA GLY A 44 6.68 28.78 6.81
C GLY A 44 6.00 29.09 5.45
N CYS A 45 5.41 28.11 4.80
CA CYS A 45 4.71 28.24 3.51
C CYS A 45 3.34 28.91 3.72
N LYS A 46 3.34 30.25 3.85
CA LYS A 46 2.11 31.04 4.06
C LYS A 46 1.35 31.30 2.75
N GLY A 47 0.01 31.40 2.85
CA GLY A 47 -0.83 31.80 1.73
C GLY A 47 -0.97 30.78 0.61
N VAL A 48 -0.71 29.50 0.88
CA VAL A 48 -0.98 28.42 -0.06
C VAL A 48 -2.52 28.27 -0.21
N SER A 49 -3.02 28.42 -1.43
CA SER A 49 -4.46 28.30 -1.69
C SER A 49 -4.96 26.86 -1.45
N GLU A 50 -6.24 26.73 -1.12
CA GLU A 50 -6.90 25.43 -0.95
C GLU A 50 -6.74 24.53 -2.19
N GLU A 51 -6.84 25.10 -3.38
CA GLU A 51 -6.64 24.39 -4.65
C GLU A 51 -5.22 23.79 -4.74
N ARG A 52 -4.19 24.52 -4.29
CA ARG A 52 -2.81 24.03 -4.25
C ARG A 52 -2.63 22.95 -3.20
N VAL A 53 -3.23 23.09 -2.04
CA VAL A 53 -3.23 22.05 -0.99
C VAL A 53 -3.83 20.76 -1.52
N GLU A 54 -5.00 20.84 -2.14
CA GLU A 54 -5.67 19.69 -2.74
C GLU A 54 -4.83 19.06 -3.87
N HIS A 55 -4.24 19.91 -4.73
CA HIS A 55 -3.35 19.43 -5.79
C HIS A 55 -2.14 18.68 -5.23
N LEU A 56 -1.50 19.19 -4.19
CA LEU A 56 -0.38 18.53 -3.51
C LEU A 56 -0.82 17.23 -2.84
N ASN A 57 -1.95 17.25 -2.12
CA ASN A 57 -2.47 16.05 -1.47
C ASN A 57 -2.72 14.91 -2.49
N ARG A 58 -3.19 15.25 -3.68
CA ARG A 58 -3.39 14.27 -4.76
C ARG A 58 -2.12 13.82 -5.47
N MET A 59 -0.93 14.24 -5.04
CA MET A 59 0.32 13.67 -5.58
C MET A 59 0.45 12.18 -5.30
N TRP A 60 -0.06 11.72 -4.15
CA TRP A 60 -0.12 10.30 -3.80
C TRP A 60 -0.95 9.45 -4.77
N HIS A 61 -1.92 10.05 -5.46
CA HIS A 61 -2.75 9.39 -6.46
C HIS A 61 -2.06 9.20 -7.82
N ARG A 62 -0.87 9.78 -8.02
CA ARG A 62 -0.15 9.85 -9.31
C ARG A 62 1.28 9.31 -9.19
N LEU A 63 1.50 8.40 -8.27
CA LEU A 63 2.77 7.71 -8.16
C LEU A 63 2.96 6.78 -9.36
N ARG A 64 4.16 6.77 -9.90
CA ARG A 64 4.50 5.86 -11.01
C ARG A 64 4.72 4.45 -10.45
N PRO A 65 4.28 3.41 -11.17
CA PRO A 65 4.55 2.04 -10.78
C PRO A 65 6.01 1.69 -11.04
N TRP A 66 6.47 0.63 -10.43
CA TRP A 66 7.71 -0.02 -10.85
C TRP A 66 7.55 -0.56 -12.28
N SER A 67 8.66 -0.63 -13.03
CA SER A 67 8.64 -0.98 -14.47
C SER A 67 8.06 -2.35 -14.77
N ASP A 68 8.18 -3.29 -13.84
CA ASP A 68 7.68 -4.66 -13.91
C ASP A 68 6.19 -4.81 -13.55
N SER A 69 5.60 -3.79 -12.89
CA SER A 69 4.30 -3.94 -12.22
C SER A 69 3.17 -4.20 -13.19
N VAL A 70 3.06 -3.43 -14.28
CA VAL A 70 1.94 -3.57 -15.22
C VAL A 70 2.00 -4.93 -15.91
N GLU A 71 3.15 -5.28 -16.50
CA GLU A 71 3.33 -6.55 -17.20
C GLU A 71 3.11 -7.75 -16.29
N GLY A 72 3.76 -7.74 -15.12
CA GLY A 72 3.63 -8.85 -14.16
C GLY A 72 2.20 -9.03 -13.67
N LEU A 73 1.50 -7.94 -13.35
CA LEU A 73 0.08 -8.01 -12.95
C LEU A 73 -0.83 -8.46 -14.09
N GLU A 74 -0.61 -8.03 -15.34
CA GLU A 74 -1.38 -8.51 -16.50
C GLU A 74 -1.21 -10.02 -16.72
N ARG A 75 -0.02 -10.55 -16.48
CA ARG A 75 0.24 -11.99 -16.53
C ARG A 75 -0.49 -12.73 -15.43
N LEU A 76 -0.36 -12.28 -14.17
CA LEU A 76 -1.02 -12.87 -13.00
C LEU A 76 -2.56 -12.84 -13.13
N LYS A 77 -3.12 -11.75 -13.66
CA LYS A 77 -4.57 -11.58 -13.86
C LYS A 77 -5.21 -12.65 -14.73
N LYS A 78 -4.45 -13.32 -15.60
CA LYS A 78 -4.98 -14.40 -16.46
C LYS A 78 -5.43 -15.61 -15.65
N ARG A 79 -4.94 -15.78 -14.43
CA ARG A 79 -5.19 -16.95 -13.58
C ARG A 79 -5.74 -16.63 -12.20
N PHE A 80 -5.50 -15.42 -11.71
CA PHE A 80 -5.86 -15.02 -10.34
C PHE A 80 -6.72 -13.77 -10.34
N ILE A 81 -7.55 -13.64 -9.30
CA ILE A 81 -8.23 -12.38 -8.97
C ILE A 81 -7.18 -11.45 -8.35
N LEU A 82 -7.02 -10.28 -8.92
CA LEU A 82 -6.11 -9.26 -8.41
C LEU A 82 -6.87 -8.20 -7.61
N ALA A 83 -6.66 -8.19 -6.31
CA ALA A 83 -7.23 -7.21 -5.41
C ALA A 83 -6.14 -6.40 -4.70
N THR A 84 -6.39 -5.13 -4.43
CA THR A 84 -5.53 -4.39 -3.51
C THR A 84 -5.87 -4.73 -2.07
N LEU A 85 -4.86 -4.78 -1.20
CA LEU A 85 -4.98 -4.77 0.26
C LEU A 85 -4.08 -3.65 0.78
N SER A 86 -4.57 -2.43 0.75
CA SER A 86 -3.77 -1.21 0.99
C SER A 86 -4.36 -0.35 2.10
N ASN A 87 -3.50 0.44 2.75
CA ASN A 87 -3.94 1.52 3.64
C ASN A 87 -4.54 2.71 2.87
N GLY A 88 -4.30 2.79 1.56
CA GLY A 88 -4.90 3.80 0.67
C GLY A 88 -6.42 3.67 0.63
N ASN A 89 -7.11 4.82 0.56
CA ASN A 89 -8.54 4.84 0.33
C ASN A 89 -8.89 4.51 -1.14
N VAL A 90 -10.12 4.11 -1.38
CA VAL A 90 -10.60 3.64 -2.69
C VAL A 90 -10.33 4.67 -3.79
N ALA A 91 -10.64 5.95 -3.56
CA ALA A 91 -10.40 7.00 -4.56
C ALA A 91 -8.91 7.16 -4.92
N LEU A 92 -8.00 7.07 -3.92
CA LEU A 92 -6.55 7.10 -4.14
C LEU A 92 -6.13 5.93 -5.02
N LEU A 93 -6.52 4.72 -4.66
CA LEU A 93 -6.10 3.49 -5.36
C LEU A 93 -6.69 3.42 -6.79
N VAL A 94 -7.95 3.84 -6.99
CA VAL A 94 -8.58 3.91 -8.31
C VAL A 94 -7.86 4.92 -9.21
N ASN A 95 -7.54 6.11 -8.68
CA ASN A 95 -6.82 7.13 -9.44
C ASN A 95 -5.40 6.65 -9.79
N MET A 96 -4.70 6.03 -8.84
CA MET A 96 -3.38 5.44 -9.06
C MET A 96 -3.43 4.34 -10.12
N ALA A 97 -4.42 3.46 -10.06
CA ALA A 97 -4.62 2.40 -11.06
C ALA A 97 -4.87 2.98 -12.46
N LYS A 98 -5.71 4.02 -12.58
CA LYS A 98 -5.96 4.71 -13.85
C LYS A 98 -4.73 5.44 -14.38
N PHE A 99 -3.99 6.11 -13.51
CA PHE A 99 -2.77 6.84 -13.87
C PHE A 99 -1.66 5.90 -14.36
N SER A 100 -1.55 4.72 -13.74
CA SER A 100 -0.45 3.76 -13.90
C SER A 100 -0.84 2.52 -14.70
N CYS A 101 -2.05 2.45 -15.24
CA CYS A 101 -2.56 1.28 -15.98
C CYS A 101 -2.50 -0.03 -15.18
N LEU A 102 -2.69 0.02 -13.84
CA LEU A 102 -2.67 -1.17 -13.00
C LEU A 102 -3.98 -1.97 -13.17
N PRO A 103 -3.91 -3.27 -13.54
CA PRO A 103 -5.06 -4.03 -13.99
C PRO A 103 -5.81 -4.74 -12.85
N TRP A 104 -6.08 -4.05 -11.73
CA TRP A 104 -6.83 -4.63 -10.62
C TRP A 104 -8.23 -5.10 -11.04
N ASP A 105 -8.68 -6.24 -10.52
CA ASP A 105 -10.07 -6.68 -10.64
C ASP A 105 -10.95 -5.95 -9.64
N THR A 106 -10.43 -5.68 -8.45
CA THR A 106 -11.13 -4.93 -7.42
C THR A 106 -10.19 -4.13 -6.53
N VAL A 107 -10.72 -3.09 -5.91
CA VAL A 107 -9.98 -2.22 -5.00
C VAL A 107 -10.55 -2.38 -3.59
N LEU A 108 -9.77 -3.00 -2.72
CA LEU A 108 -10.11 -3.32 -1.33
C LEU A 108 -9.01 -2.83 -0.38
N GLY A 109 -9.23 -2.96 0.91
CA GLY A 109 -8.27 -2.62 1.96
C GLY A 109 -8.88 -1.78 3.07
N SER A 110 -8.14 -0.82 3.57
CA SER A 110 -8.43 -0.10 4.82
C SER A 110 -9.75 0.66 4.82
N GLU A 111 -10.15 1.31 3.72
CA GLU A 111 -11.42 2.05 3.69
C GLU A 111 -12.63 1.10 3.79
N VAL A 112 -12.56 -0.03 3.12
CA VAL A 112 -13.63 -1.04 3.13
C VAL A 112 -13.75 -1.71 4.49
N SER A 113 -12.62 -2.01 5.14
CA SER A 113 -12.58 -2.60 6.48
C SER A 113 -12.74 -1.56 7.60
N ARG A 114 -12.62 -0.26 7.31
CA ARG A 114 -12.52 0.84 8.29
C ARG A 114 -11.43 0.59 9.34
N SER A 115 -10.32 0.03 8.90
CA SER A 115 -9.19 -0.35 9.75
C SER A 115 -7.88 -0.26 8.95
N PHE A 116 -6.80 0.23 9.54
CA PHE A 116 -5.48 0.28 8.89
C PHE A 116 -4.65 -0.97 9.21
N LYS A 117 -3.86 -1.41 8.21
CA LYS A 117 -2.80 -2.40 8.46
C LYS A 117 -1.84 -1.88 9.56
N PRO A 118 -1.33 -2.73 10.43
CA PRO A 118 -1.35 -4.18 10.41
C PRO A 118 -2.50 -4.82 11.22
N MET A 119 -3.61 -4.12 11.43
CA MET A 119 -4.74 -4.69 12.18
C MET A 119 -5.32 -5.91 11.45
N PRO A 120 -5.47 -7.08 12.11
CA PRO A 120 -5.97 -8.33 11.52
C PRO A 120 -7.30 -8.17 10.76
N HIS A 121 -8.17 -7.31 11.27
CA HIS A 121 -9.47 -7.04 10.66
C HIS A 121 -9.35 -6.56 9.20
N THR A 122 -8.32 -5.80 8.84
CA THR A 122 -8.12 -5.32 7.47
C THR A 122 -7.86 -6.47 6.50
N TYR A 123 -7.05 -7.43 6.88
CA TYR A 123 -6.70 -8.60 6.05
C TYR A 123 -7.89 -9.53 5.89
N LEU A 124 -8.49 -9.93 7.02
CA LEU A 124 -9.59 -10.90 7.05
C LEU A 124 -10.84 -10.37 6.35
N THR A 125 -11.17 -9.08 6.50
CA THR A 125 -12.28 -8.44 5.79
C THR A 125 -12.04 -8.47 4.28
N THR A 126 -10.81 -8.21 3.83
CA THR A 126 -10.49 -8.22 2.39
C THR A 126 -10.68 -9.60 1.78
N ALA A 127 -10.21 -10.68 2.42
CA ALA A 127 -10.45 -12.06 1.97
C ALA A 127 -11.95 -12.39 1.97
N SER A 128 -12.65 -12.08 3.06
CA SER A 128 -14.09 -12.32 3.20
C SER A 128 -14.93 -11.63 2.12
N MET A 129 -14.54 -10.40 1.70
CA MET A 129 -15.24 -9.70 0.61
C MET A 129 -15.09 -10.36 -0.76
N LEU A 130 -14.05 -11.16 -0.94
CA LEU A 130 -13.87 -12.00 -2.12
C LEU A 130 -14.57 -13.37 -1.99
N GLY A 131 -15.18 -13.65 -0.83
CA GLY A 131 -15.78 -14.96 -0.53
C GLY A 131 -14.74 -16.06 -0.35
N LEU A 132 -13.50 -15.71 0.02
CA LEU A 132 -12.37 -16.62 0.14
C LEU A 132 -11.92 -16.76 1.60
N ALA A 133 -11.40 -17.92 1.95
CA ALA A 133 -10.66 -18.12 3.19
C ALA A 133 -9.22 -17.57 3.05
N PRO A 134 -8.55 -17.20 4.17
CA PRO A 134 -7.18 -16.68 4.11
C PRO A 134 -6.20 -17.57 3.33
N GLU A 135 -6.26 -18.89 3.53
CA GLU A 135 -5.40 -19.88 2.85
C GLU A 135 -5.60 -19.98 1.33
N GLU A 136 -6.71 -19.43 0.82
CA GLU A 136 -7.01 -19.31 -0.62
C GLU A 136 -6.47 -17.99 -1.21
N CYS A 137 -5.98 -17.11 -0.36
CA CYS A 137 -5.43 -15.78 -0.73
C CYS A 137 -3.92 -15.75 -0.54
N MET A 138 -3.23 -15.07 -1.46
CA MET A 138 -1.80 -14.78 -1.31
C MET A 138 -1.60 -13.28 -1.08
N MET A 139 -0.98 -12.93 0.04
CA MET A 139 -0.49 -11.58 0.28
C MET A 139 0.85 -11.39 -0.43
N VAL A 140 0.91 -10.43 -1.35
CA VAL A 140 2.13 -10.07 -2.07
C VAL A 140 2.58 -8.70 -1.58
N ALA A 141 3.76 -8.60 -1.03
CA ALA A 141 4.29 -7.35 -0.50
C ALA A 141 5.82 -7.27 -0.58
N ALA A 142 6.32 -6.04 -0.51
CA ALA A 142 7.75 -5.75 -0.37
C ALA A 142 8.18 -5.56 1.10
N HIS A 143 7.25 -5.60 2.04
CA HIS A 143 7.53 -5.35 3.46
C HIS A 143 7.35 -6.62 4.29
N ASN A 144 8.42 -7.05 4.96
CA ASN A 144 8.42 -8.24 5.81
C ASN A 144 7.35 -8.16 6.91
N SER A 145 7.20 -7.00 7.55
CA SER A 145 6.20 -6.80 8.59
C SER A 145 4.75 -7.02 8.13
N ASP A 146 4.44 -6.73 6.87
CA ASP A 146 3.10 -6.94 6.29
C ASP A 146 2.85 -8.44 6.02
N LEU A 147 3.86 -9.12 5.48
CA LEU A 147 3.82 -10.56 5.21
C LEU A 147 3.77 -11.41 6.48
N GLN A 148 4.51 -11.03 7.53
CA GLN A 148 4.47 -11.70 8.83
C GLN A 148 3.07 -11.69 9.44
N VAL A 149 2.38 -10.55 9.37
CA VAL A 149 0.99 -10.46 9.84
C VAL A 149 0.07 -11.33 8.99
N ALA A 150 0.20 -11.26 7.66
CA ALA A 150 -0.63 -12.07 6.74
C ALA A 150 -0.42 -13.57 6.97
N SER A 151 0.83 -14.02 7.09
CA SER A 151 1.19 -15.41 7.41
C SER A 151 0.56 -15.87 8.72
N GLY A 152 0.68 -15.04 9.78
CA GLY A 152 0.07 -15.32 11.08
C GLY A 152 -1.47 -15.42 11.05
N LEU A 153 -2.12 -14.90 10.01
CA LEU A 153 -3.56 -14.99 9.77
C LEU A 153 -3.94 -16.13 8.81
N GLY A 154 -2.97 -16.92 8.34
CA GLY A 154 -3.19 -18.07 7.47
C GLY A 154 -3.17 -17.77 5.97
N PHE A 155 -2.81 -16.56 5.55
CA PHE A 155 -2.61 -16.25 4.13
C PHE A 155 -1.37 -16.95 3.59
N ARG A 156 -1.38 -17.29 2.30
CA ARG A 156 -0.15 -17.50 1.54
C ARG A 156 0.59 -16.19 1.39
N THR A 157 1.91 -16.26 1.26
CA THR A 157 2.77 -15.08 1.24
C THR A 157 3.77 -15.10 0.10
N ALA A 158 3.96 -13.94 -0.54
CA ALA A 158 5.00 -13.75 -1.54
C ALA A 158 5.76 -12.44 -1.26
N PHE A 159 7.05 -12.55 -1.02
CA PHE A 159 7.93 -11.39 -0.91
C PHE A 159 8.41 -10.95 -2.29
N VAL A 160 8.19 -9.67 -2.62
CA VAL A 160 8.69 -9.06 -3.86
C VAL A 160 9.67 -7.95 -3.50
N CYS A 161 10.94 -8.16 -3.75
CA CYS A 161 12.01 -7.23 -3.37
C CYS A 161 11.89 -5.88 -4.07
N ARG A 162 12.03 -4.77 -3.30
CA ARG A 162 12.04 -3.38 -3.79
C ARG A 162 13.21 -2.61 -3.17
N PRO A 163 14.45 -2.84 -3.66
CA PRO A 163 15.68 -2.39 -3.00
C PRO A 163 15.88 -0.87 -3.00
N GLU A 164 15.10 -0.12 -3.78
CA GLU A 164 15.19 1.34 -3.88
C GLU A 164 13.88 2.06 -3.49
N GLU A 165 12.95 1.37 -2.81
CA GLU A 165 11.69 1.99 -2.38
C GLU A 165 11.93 3.20 -1.48
N TYR A 166 12.94 3.13 -0.62
CA TYR A 166 13.37 4.21 0.29
C TYR A 166 14.62 4.94 -0.23
N GLY A 167 14.93 4.79 -1.53
CA GLY A 167 16.11 5.36 -2.17
C GLY A 167 17.39 4.54 -1.93
N PRO A 168 18.55 5.02 -2.43
CA PRO A 168 19.79 4.23 -2.51
C PRO A 168 20.42 3.89 -1.15
N LYS A 169 19.87 4.40 -0.06
CA LYS A 169 20.34 4.10 1.30
C LYS A 169 19.37 3.21 2.08
N GLN A 170 18.46 2.55 1.39
CA GLN A 170 17.55 1.59 2.02
C GLN A 170 18.31 0.52 2.80
N ARG A 171 17.83 0.16 3.99
CA ARG A 171 18.44 -0.84 4.88
C ARG A 171 17.46 -1.89 5.37
N THR A 172 16.18 -1.73 5.08
CA THR A 172 15.10 -2.64 5.49
C THR A 172 14.45 -3.26 4.28
N ASP A 173 13.88 -4.43 4.44
CA ASP A 173 13.13 -5.14 3.41
C ASP A 173 13.93 -5.42 2.12
N LEU A 174 15.24 -5.66 2.25
CA LEU A 174 16.13 -6.00 1.14
C LEU A 174 16.11 -7.49 0.80
N GLU A 175 15.70 -8.30 1.77
CA GLU A 175 15.59 -9.76 1.67
C GLU A 175 14.41 -10.26 2.50
N ALA A 176 13.98 -11.48 2.23
CA ALA A 176 12.95 -12.14 3.02
C ALA A 176 13.51 -12.45 4.43
N GLU A 177 12.78 -12.07 5.47
CA GLU A 177 13.15 -12.27 6.88
C GLU A 177 12.45 -13.49 7.49
N ASP A 178 11.61 -14.20 6.72
CA ASP A 178 10.86 -15.37 7.17
C ASP A 178 10.66 -16.36 6.01
N ASP A 179 10.17 -17.58 6.31
CA ASP A 179 9.84 -18.61 5.33
C ASP A 179 8.52 -18.27 4.62
N TYR A 180 8.59 -17.41 3.60
CA TYR A 180 7.44 -17.09 2.75
C TYR A 180 7.25 -18.16 1.66
N ASP A 181 5.99 -18.38 1.21
CA ASP A 181 5.70 -19.38 0.18
C ASP A 181 6.44 -19.11 -1.15
N LEU A 182 6.63 -17.82 -1.50
CA LEU A 182 7.39 -17.40 -2.66
C LEU A 182 8.28 -16.19 -2.34
N ILE A 183 9.45 -16.15 -2.99
CA ILE A 183 10.35 -15.01 -2.99
C ILE A 183 10.63 -14.67 -4.44
N ALA A 184 10.34 -13.44 -4.85
CA ALA A 184 10.49 -12.96 -6.21
C ALA A 184 11.27 -11.65 -6.27
N ASN A 185 12.05 -11.47 -7.34
CA ASN A 185 12.80 -10.23 -7.58
C ASN A 185 11.89 -9.08 -8.03
N ASP A 186 10.79 -9.44 -8.73
CA ASP A 186 9.80 -8.51 -9.30
C ASP A 186 8.49 -9.25 -9.61
N PHE A 187 7.47 -8.54 -10.10
CA PHE A 187 6.18 -9.14 -10.46
C PHE A 187 6.25 -10.04 -11.70
N ILE A 188 7.19 -9.81 -12.63
CA ILE A 188 7.37 -10.67 -13.78
C ILE A 188 7.90 -12.04 -13.32
N ASN A 189 8.92 -12.02 -12.46
CA ASN A 189 9.47 -13.24 -11.86
C ASN A 189 8.42 -13.97 -10.98
N LEU A 190 7.59 -13.23 -10.24
CA LEU A 190 6.49 -13.84 -9.50
C LEU A 190 5.48 -14.56 -10.43
N ALA A 191 5.13 -13.92 -11.55
CA ALA A 191 4.25 -14.52 -12.55
C ALA A 191 4.86 -15.79 -13.17
N GLU A 192 6.17 -15.81 -13.44
CA GLU A 192 6.90 -16.98 -13.93
C GLU A 192 6.82 -18.15 -12.92
N GLN A 193 7.11 -17.90 -11.65
CA GLN A 193 7.04 -18.91 -10.59
C GLN A 193 5.64 -19.50 -10.45
N LEU A 194 4.60 -18.70 -10.71
CA LEU A 194 3.19 -19.11 -10.69
C LEU A 194 2.68 -19.65 -12.03
N ASN A 195 3.56 -19.83 -13.01
CA ASN A 195 3.26 -20.33 -14.36
C ASN A 195 2.18 -19.49 -15.10
N CYS A 196 2.31 -18.15 -15.02
CA CYS A 196 1.46 -17.17 -15.70
C CYS A 196 2.15 -16.53 -16.91
#